data_0257fe3096cde52cf4a5619b53b04103
#
_entry.id   0257fe3096cde52cf4a5619b53b04103
#
_cell.length_a   1.000
_cell.length_b   1.000
_cell.length_c   1.000
_cell.angle_alpha   90.00
_cell.angle_beta   90.00
_cell.angle_gamma   90.00
#
_symmetry.space_group_name_H-M   'P 1'
#
loop_
_entity.id
_entity.type
_entity.pdbx_description
1 polymer ?
#
loop_
_entity_poly.entity_id
_entity_poly.type
_entity_poly.pdbx_seq_one_letter_code
_entity_poly.pdbx_strand_id
1 'polypeptide(L)'
;MAAVAVLVACLALWQLEGQRRGVDITSFTVSDTPITRMAMPGADGPVVVVAHGFAGSRQMMQAYGLDLARAGYRVWAFDFEGHGRNRVPMSGDVTRIDGTSRLLMAQTGRVVTAAMAQEGFAGEVALLGHSMATDIIIRTALEDARIGPVVVISAFSQAVTATEPDNLLLITGAWEAGLRSFARAAVAMVAPGAGEGDTVQAGAVTRRAVVAPWSEHVAVLHSRLGRAEAIGWLDAAYGRTSDVAVRATGPWFLVLMAAIVALAAPLARLLPQTAPRAPRALRGGQFTLVVLVPALLAPLLAVQVQTRLLPVLVADYLALHLVLYGLIQVGLLGSVGRRPSGFHPVAVLALLVWGLGVFGLALDRYGANFWTTPERLAIIAALSLGAVPFMVADAVLTRGAPLWQRLTARAGFLASLGLAILLDTERLFFLAMIAPVILLFFLIYGLMGRWVAARAGALSAGLALGLILAWALGVSFPLFVTGMNG
;
A
#
# COMPACT_ATOMS: atom_id res chain seq x y z
N MET A 1 -20.96 14.88 -17.98
CA MET A 1 -20.03 14.38 -16.91
C MET A 1 -19.63 12.92 -17.12
N ALA A 2 -20.57 11.97 -17.30
CA ALA A 2 -20.21 10.56 -17.55
C ALA A 2 -19.29 10.37 -18.76
N ALA A 3 -19.64 10.94 -19.93
CA ALA A 3 -18.82 10.84 -21.14
C ALA A 3 -17.39 11.39 -20.94
N VAL A 4 -17.25 12.51 -20.22
CA VAL A 4 -15.93 13.08 -19.90
C VAL A 4 -15.14 12.13 -18.99
N ALA A 5 -15.76 11.57 -17.96
CA ALA A 5 -15.08 10.63 -17.06
C ALA A 5 -14.68 9.33 -17.79
N VAL A 6 -15.49 8.83 -18.72
CA VAL A 6 -15.13 7.70 -19.58
C VAL A 6 -13.93 8.05 -20.45
N LEU A 7 -13.96 9.21 -21.14
CA LEU A 7 -12.86 9.65 -22.00
C LEU A 7 -11.55 9.77 -21.20
N VAL A 8 -11.61 10.38 -20.01
CA VAL A 8 -10.47 10.54 -19.12
C VAL A 8 -9.94 9.18 -18.64
N ALA A 9 -10.84 8.23 -18.27
CA ALA A 9 -10.45 6.88 -17.91
C ALA A 9 -9.78 6.15 -19.08
N CYS A 10 -10.33 6.23 -20.28
CA CYS A 10 -9.74 5.63 -21.48
C CYS A 10 -8.37 6.23 -21.80
N LEU A 11 -8.20 7.54 -21.69
CA LEU A 11 -6.91 8.21 -21.90
C LEU A 11 -5.88 7.76 -20.85
N ALA A 12 -6.26 7.70 -19.58
CA ALA A 12 -5.39 7.24 -18.51
C ALA A 12 -4.98 5.77 -18.71
N LEU A 13 -5.93 4.90 -19.07
CA LEU A 13 -5.65 3.50 -19.42
C LEU A 13 -4.70 3.40 -20.61
N TRP A 14 -4.92 4.17 -21.67
CA TRP A 14 -4.04 4.19 -22.85
C TRP A 14 -2.60 4.55 -22.47
N GLN A 15 -2.42 5.55 -21.61
CA GLN A 15 -1.11 5.98 -21.12
C GLN A 15 -0.43 4.90 -20.26
N LEU A 16 -1.18 4.29 -19.30
CA LEU A 16 -0.66 3.26 -18.42
C LEU A 16 -0.34 1.95 -19.17
N GLU A 17 -1.24 1.51 -20.06
CA GLU A 17 -0.99 0.34 -20.90
C GLU A 17 0.11 0.61 -21.94
N GLY A 18 0.26 1.85 -22.40
CA GLY A 18 1.36 2.27 -23.27
C GLY A 18 2.74 1.98 -22.66
N GLN A 19 2.86 1.99 -21.33
CA GLN A 19 4.11 1.64 -20.64
C GLN A 19 4.34 0.13 -20.53
N ARG A 20 3.27 -0.65 -20.56
CA ARG A 20 3.33 -2.13 -20.52
C ARG A 20 3.51 -2.74 -21.91
N ARG A 21 3.14 -1.98 -22.95
CA ARG A 21 3.15 -2.44 -24.34
C ARG A 21 4.57 -2.78 -24.80
N GLY A 22 4.74 -3.98 -25.34
CA GLY A 22 6.02 -4.50 -25.83
C GLY A 22 6.93 -5.09 -24.75
N VAL A 23 6.55 -4.99 -23.45
CA VAL A 23 7.25 -5.67 -22.36
C VAL A 23 6.59 -7.03 -22.11
N ASP A 24 7.36 -8.10 -22.11
CA ASP A 24 6.93 -9.43 -21.68
C ASP A 24 6.80 -9.44 -20.16
N ILE A 25 5.56 -9.57 -19.67
CA ILE A 25 5.24 -9.58 -18.25
C ILE A 25 4.65 -10.94 -17.91
N THR A 26 5.41 -11.76 -17.22
CA THR A 26 5.00 -13.09 -16.78
C THR A 26 4.98 -13.18 -15.26
N SER A 27 4.00 -13.91 -14.72
CA SER A 27 3.90 -14.14 -13.27
C SER A 27 3.94 -15.65 -13.00
N PHE A 28 4.76 -16.04 -12.05
CA PHE A 28 4.96 -17.43 -11.62
C PHE A 28 5.39 -17.45 -10.15
N THR A 29 5.69 -18.63 -9.62
CA THR A 29 6.11 -18.81 -8.23
C THR A 29 7.44 -19.59 -8.20
N VAL A 30 8.36 -19.14 -7.34
CA VAL A 30 9.61 -19.82 -7.06
C VAL A 30 9.65 -20.14 -5.57
N SER A 31 9.67 -21.41 -5.19
CA SER A 31 9.69 -21.85 -3.78
C SER A 31 8.71 -21.04 -2.91
N ASP A 32 7.45 -21.04 -3.29
CA ASP A 32 6.35 -20.28 -2.64
C ASP A 32 6.42 -18.74 -2.74
N THR A 33 7.48 -18.19 -3.33
CA THR A 33 7.61 -16.74 -3.56
C THR A 33 6.98 -16.33 -4.90
N PRO A 34 5.91 -15.50 -4.91
CA PRO A 34 5.32 -14.99 -6.13
C PRO A 34 6.25 -14.00 -6.82
N ILE A 35 6.51 -14.23 -8.10
CA ILE A 35 7.38 -13.41 -8.96
C ILE A 35 6.54 -12.75 -10.06
N THR A 36 6.94 -11.56 -10.47
CA THR A 36 6.61 -10.96 -11.76
C THR A 36 7.90 -10.65 -12.50
N ARG A 37 8.14 -11.36 -13.59
CA ARG A 37 9.23 -11.10 -14.51
C ARG A 37 8.81 -10.07 -15.55
N MET A 38 9.66 -9.09 -15.81
CA MET A 38 9.46 -8.06 -16.84
C MET A 38 10.73 -7.94 -17.66
N ALA A 39 10.64 -8.12 -18.99
CA ALA A 39 11.75 -7.96 -19.91
C ALA A 39 11.24 -7.58 -21.30
N MET A 40 12.08 -6.95 -22.11
CA MET A 40 11.78 -6.83 -23.53
C MET A 40 11.97 -8.20 -24.20
N PRO A 41 11.24 -8.51 -25.29
CA PRO A 41 11.47 -9.72 -26.07
C PRO A 41 12.93 -9.81 -26.51
N GLY A 42 13.57 -10.95 -26.21
CA GLY A 42 14.97 -11.17 -26.56
C GLY A 42 15.99 -10.37 -25.75
N ALA A 43 15.60 -9.75 -24.65
CA ALA A 43 16.53 -9.05 -23.77
C ALA A 43 17.58 -10.00 -23.18
N ASP A 44 18.84 -9.61 -23.30
CA ASP A 44 20.04 -10.31 -22.81
C ASP A 44 20.79 -9.52 -21.72
N GLY A 45 20.29 -8.35 -21.36
CA GLY A 45 20.88 -7.46 -20.37
C GLY A 45 20.95 -8.05 -18.97
N PRO A 46 21.57 -7.35 -18.01
CA PRO A 46 21.73 -7.82 -16.64
C PRO A 46 20.40 -8.09 -15.93
N VAL A 47 20.47 -8.95 -14.92
CA VAL A 47 19.33 -9.27 -14.06
C VAL A 47 19.22 -8.26 -12.95
N VAL A 48 18.00 -7.78 -12.69
CA VAL A 48 17.67 -6.89 -11.58
C VAL A 48 16.58 -7.53 -10.73
N VAL A 49 16.86 -7.79 -9.46
CA VAL A 49 15.87 -8.28 -8.49
C VAL A 49 15.30 -7.09 -7.73
N VAL A 50 13.97 -6.99 -7.69
CA VAL A 50 13.24 -5.82 -7.16
C VAL A 50 12.37 -6.22 -5.97
N ALA A 51 12.57 -5.55 -4.84
CA ALA A 51 11.94 -5.81 -3.57
C ALA A 51 11.11 -4.61 -3.06
N HIS A 52 9.91 -4.86 -2.53
CA HIS A 52 8.99 -3.84 -2.01
C HIS A 52 9.15 -3.61 -0.50
N GLY A 53 8.59 -2.52 0.01
CA GLY A 53 8.57 -2.18 1.43
C GLY A 53 7.50 -2.92 2.25
N PHE A 54 7.47 -2.65 3.57
CA PHE A 54 6.46 -3.19 4.49
C PHE A 54 5.04 -2.80 4.05
N ALA A 55 4.09 -3.71 4.20
CA ALA A 55 2.71 -3.61 3.71
C ALA A 55 2.60 -3.32 2.20
N GLY A 56 3.69 -3.50 1.45
CA GLY A 56 3.75 -3.35 0.00
C GLY A 56 3.49 -4.63 -0.77
N SER A 57 3.77 -4.56 -2.06
CA SER A 57 3.70 -5.70 -2.97
C SER A 57 4.54 -5.42 -4.23
N ARG A 58 4.86 -6.45 -4.98
CA ARG A 58 5.61 -6.31 -6.24
C ARG A 58 4.94 -5.38 -7.26
N GLN A 59 3.59 -5.23 -7.21
CA GLN A 59 2.86 -4.29 -8.07
C GLN A 59 3.28 -2.83 -7.83
N MET A 60 3.57 -2.47 -6.58
CA MET A 60 4.01 -1.11 -6.23
C MET A 60 5.35 -0.75 -6.91
N MET A 61 6.20 -1.74 -7.15
CA MET A 61 7.52 -1.57 -7.79
C MET A 61 7.47 -1.57 -9.31
N GLN A 62 6.30 -1.79 -9.91
CA GLN A 62 6.20 -2.03 -11.36
C GLN A 62 6.63 -0.82 -12.22
N ALA A 63 6.55 0.41 -11.70
CA ALA A 63 6.99 1.59 -12.46
C ALA A 63 8.51 1.56 -12.72
N TYR A 64 9.30 1.19 -11.69
CA TYR A 64 10.73 0.95 -11.85
C TYR A 64 10.99 -0.28 -12.72
N GLY A 65 10.28 -1.39 -12.45
CA GLY A 65 10.46 -2.64 -13.21
C GLY A 65 10.21 -2.49 -14.69
N LEU A 66 9.16 -1.76 -15.11
CA LEU A 66 8.84 -1.53 -16.52
C LEU A 66 9.89 -0.64 -17.22
N ASP A 67 10.37 0.42 -16.57
CA ASP A 67 11.37 1.29 -17.17
C ASP A 67 12.73 0.58 -17.27
N LEU A 68 13.13 -0.20 -16.27
CA LEU A 68 14.32 -1.04 -16.32
C LEU A 68 14.19 -2.13 -17.41
N ALA A 69 13.04 -2.78 -17.54
CA ALA A 69 12.80 -3.75 -18.61
C ALA A 69 12.94 -3.10 -19.99
N ARG A 70 12.42 -1.87 -20.19
CA ARG A 70 12.59 -1.11 -21.42
C ARG A 70 14.03 -0.68 -21.68
N ALA A 71 14.82 -0.50 -20.61
CA ALA A 71 16.27 -0.27 -20.70
C ALA A 71 17.06 -1.55 -21.02
N GLY A 72 16.37 -2.67 -21.28
CA GLY A 72 16.98 -3.94 -21.67
C GLY A 72 17.40 -4.84 -20.51
N TYR A 73 17.03 -4.49 -19.27
CA TYR A 73 17.26 -5.35 -18.11
C TYR A 73 16.20 -6.45 -18.01
N ARG A 74 16.56 -7.57 -17.36
CA ARG A 74 15.66 -8.66 -17.01
C ARG A 74 15.27 -8.53 -15.56
N VAL A 75 14.06 -8.03 -15.31
CA VAL A 75 13.59 -7.60 -13.98
C VAL A 75 12.76 -8.70 -13.32
N TRP A 76 13.07 -9.00 -12.06
CA TRP A 76 12.38 -9.96 -11.21
C TRP A 76 11.84 -9.28 -9.97
N ALA A 77 10.58 -8.87 -9.99
CA ALA A 77 9.90 -8.31 -8.82
C ALA A 77 9.18 -9.42 -8.05
N PHE A 78 9.30 -9.45 -6.72
CA PHE A 78 8.74 -10.51 -5.90
C PHE A 78 7.97 -9.97 -4.68
N ASP A 79 7.06 -10.80 -4.14
CA ASP A 79 6.38 -10.51 -2.87
C ASP A 79 7.14 -11.19 -1.72
N PHE A 80 7.57 -10.41 -0.73
CA PHE A 80 8.12 -10.95 0.51
C PHE A 80 7.13 -11.85 1.24
N GLU A 81 7.64 -12.77 2.08
CA GLU A 81 6.84 -13.56 2.99
C GLU A 81 5.85 -12.65 3.74
N GLY A 82 4.61 -13.11 3.89
CA GLY A 82 3.49 -12.37 4.48
C GLY A 82 2.87 -11.28 3.62
N HIS A 83 3.52 -10.82 2.56
CA HIS A 83 3.08 -9.65 1.77
C HIS A 83 2.45 -10.05 0.42
N GLY A 84 1.69 -9.12 -0.14
CA GLY A 84 1.10 -9.25 -1.46
C GLY A 84 0.32 -10.56 -1.62
N ARG A 85 0.75 -11.38 -2.57
CA ARG A 85 0.19 -12.72 -2.84
C ARG A 85 1.04 -13.86 -2.25
N ASN A 86 2.06 -13.54 -1.47
CA ASN A 86 2.82 -14.56 -0.77
C ASN A 86 1.96 -15.17 0.34
N ARG A 87 1.85 -16.50 0.32
CA ARG A 87 1.02 -17.27 1.27
C ARG A 87 1.77 -17.66 2.54
N VAL A 88 3.10 -17.64 2.48
CA VAL A 88 3.96 -17.95 3.63
C VAL A 88 3.91 -16.76 4.58
N PRO A 89 3.51 -16.94 5.85
CA PRO A 89 3.51 -15.86 6.82
C PRO A 89 4.93 -15.40 7.15
N MET A 90 5.10 -14.12 7.39
CA MET A 90 6.35 -13.54 7.87
C MET A 90 6.57 -13.90 9.34
N SER A 91 7.81 -14.07 9.76
CA SER A 91 8.15 -14.21 11.19
C SER A 91 7.72 -12.99 12.00
N GLY A 92 7.28 -13.20 13.24
CA GLY A 92 6.92 -12.13 14.17
C GLY A 92 8.11 -11.46 14.86
N ASP A 93 9.32 -12.01 14.74
CA ASP A 93 10.54 -11.45 15.35
C ASP A 93 11.10 -10.32 14.48
N VAL A 94 10.44 -9.19 14.51
CA VAL A 94 10.79 -7.99 13.72
C VAL A 94 11.83 -7.09 14.41
N THR A 95 12.22 -7.42 15.65
CA THR A 95 13.12 -6.59 16.46
C THR A 95 14.58 -6.99 16.33
N ARG A 96 14.86 -8.23 15.88
CA ARG A 96 16.21 -8.78 15.76
C ARG A 96 16.59 -8.99 14.31
N ILE A 97 17.87 -8.73 13.98
CA ILE A 97 18.41 -9.00 12.64
C ILE A 97 18.38 -10.49 12.32
N ASP A 98 18.70 -11.33 13.32
CA ASP A 98 18.65 -12.80 13.19
C ASP A 98 17.22 -13.38 13.14
N GLY A 99 16.21 -12.53 13.31
CA GLY A 99 14.80 -12.87 13.17
C GLY A 99 14.28 -12.69 11.73
N THR A 100 13.26 -11.86 11.57
CA THR A 100 12.61 -11.62 10.28
C THR A 100 13.57 -11.17 9.19
N SER A 101 14.52 -10.26 9.48
CA SER A 101 15.46 -9.75 8.49
C SER A 101 16.27 -10.88 7.85
N ARG A 102 16.80 -11.80 8.65
CA ARG A 102 17.56 -12.96 8.15
C ARG A 102 16.75 -13.86 7.23
N LEU A 103 15.48 -14.10 7.54
CA LEU A 103 14.58 -14.90 6.69
C LEU A 103 14.29 -14.22 5.36
N LEU A 104 14.06 -12.90 5.36
CA LEU A 104 13.82 -12.14 4.14
C LEU A 104 15.10 -11.97 3.30
N MET A 105 16.29 -11.90 3.90
CA MET A 105 17.57 -11.98 3.20
C MET A 105 17.72 -13.34 2.50
N ALA A 106 17.44 -14.43 3.21
CA ALA A 106 17.49 -15.79 2.63
C ALA A 106 16.47 -15.94 1.49
N GLN A 107 15.27 -15.37 1.62
CA GLN A 107 14.29 -15.33 0.53
C GLN A 107 14.83 -14.56 -0.67
N THR A 108 15.43 -13.39 -0.47
CA THR A 108 16.05 -12.58 -1.54
C THR A 108 17.13 -13.37 -2.25
N GLY A 109 18.02 -14.04 -1.52
CA GLY A 109 19.06 -14.92 -2.09
C GLY A 109 18.50 -16.09 -2.91
N ARG A 110 17.37 -16.71 -2.48
CA ARG A 110 16.66 -17.72 -3.29
C ARG A 110 16.13 -17.15 -4.59
N VAL A 111 15.58 -15.93 -4.58
CA VAL A 111 15.10 -15.25 -5.79
C VAL A 111 16.26 -14.92 -6.73
N VAL A 112 17.39 -14.42 -6.21
CA VAL A 112 18.62 -14.16 -6.98
C VAL A 112 19.09 -15.45 -7.65
N THR A 113 19.20 -16.56 -6.91
CA THR A 113 19.62 -17.86 -7.45
C THR A 113 18.71 -18.34 -8.58
N ALA A 114 17.40 -18.25 -8.38
CA ALA A 114 16.42 -18.66 -9.37
C ALA A 114 16.46 -17.77 -10.63
N ALA A 115 16.62 -16.45 -10.44
CA ALA A 115 16.70 -15.50 -11.53
C ALA A 115 17.96 -15.77 -12.39
N MET A 116 19.13 -15.95 -11.78
CA MET A 116 20.35 -16.28 -12.49
C MET A 116 20.21 -17.58 -13.29
N ALA A 117 19.68 -18.62 -12.67
CA ALA A 117 19.50 -19.92 -13.31
C ALA A 117 18.52 -19.86 -14.49
N GLN A 118 17.37 -19.22 -14.29
CA GLN A 118 16.31 -19.18 -15.30
C GLN A 118 16.65 -18.25 -16.48
N GLU A 119 17.42 -17.19 -16.21
CA GLU A 119 17.88 -16.25 -17.25
C GLU A 119 19.19 -16.67 -17.87
N GLY A 120 19.87 -17.75 -17.40
CA GLY A 120 21.20 -18.15 -17.87
C GLY A 120 22.24 -17.02 -17.64
N PHE A 121 22.11 -16.27 -16.55
CA PHE A 121 22.94 -15.10 -16.28
C PHE A 121 24.08 -15.46 -15.31
N ALA A 122 25.30 -15.20 -15.70
CA ALA A 122 26.51 -15.50 -14.90
C ALA A 122 27.20 -14.25 -14.33
N GLY A 123 26.70 -13.04 -14.66
CA GLY A 123 27.23 -11.78 -14.13
C GLY A 123 26.65 -11.43 -12.76
N GLU A 124 27.07 -10.31 -12.22
CA GLU A 124 26.54 -9.78 -10.96
C GLU A 124 25.09 -9.29 -11.14
N VAL A 125 24.24 -9.63 -10.17
CA VAL A 125 22.82 -9.23 -10.14
C VAL A 125 22.68 -7.90 -9.43
N ALA A 126 21.92 -6.96 -10.00
CA ALA A 126 21.55 -5.75 -9.29
C ALA A 126 20.38 -5.98 -8.35
N LEU A 127 20.41 -5.33 -7.18
CA LEU A 127 19.25 -5.27 -6.29
C LEU A 127 18.64 -3.86 -6.27
N LEU A 128 17.31 -3.79 -6.32
CA LEU A 128 16.56 -2.56 -6.15
C LEU A 128 15.49 -2.77 -5.07
N GLY A 129 15.43 -1.91 -4.05
CA GLY A 129 14.48 -2.06 -2.96
C GLY A 129 13.94 -0.76 -2.43
N HIS A 130 12.73 -0.83 -1.84
CA HIS A 130 12.05 0.31 -1.24
C HIS A 130 11.82 0.10 0.25
N SER A 131 12.05 1.14 1.07
CA SER A 131 11.69 1.18 2.50
C SER A 131 12.28 -0.03 3.28
N MET A 132 11.47 -0.88 3.89
CA MET A 132 11.90 -2.09 4.60
C MET A 132 12.90 -2.94 3.78
N ALA A 133 12.66 -3.08 2.49
CA ALA A 133 13.54 -3.87 1.64
C ALA A 133 14.96 -3.34 1.56
N THR A 134 15.19 -2.05 1.84
CA THR A 134 16.52 -1.43 1.66
C THR A 134 17.56 -2.01 2.61
N ASP A 135 17.22 -2.21 3.89
CA ASP A 135 18.11 -2.86 4.86
C ASP A 135 18.35 -4.34 4.48
N ILE A 136 17.30 -5.04 4.04
CA ILE A 136 17.37 -6.45 3.64
C ILE A 136 18.30 -6.64 2.44
N ILE A 137 18.12 -5.86 1.36
CA ILE A 137 18.93 -6.00 0.15
C ILE A 137 20.36 -5.53 0.35
N ILE A 138 20.62 -4.48 1.15
CA ILE A 138 21.97 -4.08 1.52
C ILE A 138 22.69 -5.23 2.23
N ARG A 139 22.09 -5.79 3.29
CA ARG A 139 22.68 -6.92 4.02
C ARG A 139 22.85 -8.16 3.15
N THR A 140 21.90 -8.42 2.24
CA THR A 140 22.05 -9.53 1.28
C THR A 140 23.25 -9.31 0.36
N ALA A 141 23.45 -8.08 -0.13
CA ALA A 141 24.59 -7.74 -0.99
C ALA A 141 25.94 -7.89 -0.25
N LEU A 142 25.99 -7.62 1.05
CA LEU A 142 27.21 -7.81 1.86
C LEU A 142 27.57 -9.29 2.09
N GLU A 143 26.59 -10.19 1.99
CA GLU A 143 26.79 -11.61 2.26
C GLU A 143 26.87 -12.47 0.98
N ASP A 144 26.49 -11.92 -0.20
CA ASP A 144 26.40 -12.68 -1.45
C ASP A 144 27.21 -11.98 -2.57
N ALA A 145 28.39 -12.51 -2.86
CA ALA A 145 29.28 -11.96 -3.88
C ALA A 145 28.74 -12.01 -5.34
N ARG A 146 27.56 -12.61 -5.56
CA ARG A 146 26.88 -12.57 -6.85
C ARG A 146 26.11 -11.27 -7.07
N ILE A 147 26.03 -10.42 -6.04
CA ILE A 147 25.30 -9.16 -6.07
C ILE A 147 26.29 -8.02 -6.28
N GLY A 148 26.05 -7.20 -7.29
CA GLY A 148 26.82 -6.00 -7.62
C GLY A 148 26.07 -4.73 -7.17
N PRO A 149 25.60 -3.87 -8.12
CA PRO A 149 25.04 -2.58 -7.78
C PRO A 149 23.72 -2.68 -6.99
N VAL A 150 23.59 -1.81 -5.98
CA VAL A 150 22.40 -1.72 -5.11
C VAL A 150 21.74 -0.36 -5.28
N VAL A 151 20.44 -0.36 -5.56
CA VAL A 151 19.59 0.84 -5.63
C VAL A 151 18.58 0.80 -4.50
N VAL A 152 18.62 1.79 -3.61
CA VAL A 152 17.73 1.87 -2.45
C VAL A 152 16.85 3.11 -2.51
N ILE A 153 15.55 2.92 -2.30
CA ILE A 153 14.54 3.98 -2.37
C ILE A 153 13.95 4.18 -0.97
N SER A 154 14.01 5.42 -0.47
CA SER A 154 13.55 5.77 0.90
C SER A 154 14.25 4.91 1.95
N ALA A 155 15.57 4.87 1.91
CA ALA A 155 16.41 3.94 2.63
C ALA A 155 16.69 4.35 4.07
N PHE A 156 16.78 3.30 4.91
CA PHE A 156 17.45 3.33 6.21
C PHE A 156 18.11 1.97 6.44
N SER A 157 19.39 1.95 6.79
CA SER A 157 20.13 0.74 7.16
C SER A 157 21.31 1.05 8.03
N GLN A 158 21.50 0.27 9.08
CA GLN A 158 22.69 0.34 9.93
C GLN A 158 23.89 -0.42 9.36
N ALA A 159 23.70 -1.14 8.25
CA ALA A 159 24.77 -1.90 7.60
C ALA A 159 25.60 -1.08 6.61
N VAL A 160 25.21 0.19 6.33
CA VAL A 160 25.99 1.07 5.46
C VAL A 160 27.19 1.63 6.23
N THR A 161 28.39 1.41 5.68
CA THR A 161 29.66 1.91 6.22
C THR A 161 30.40 2.77 5.20
N ALA A 162 31.59 3.25 5.48
CA ALA A 162 32.41 4.02 4.53
C ALA A 162 32.84 3.18 3.31
N THR A 163 32.92 1.87 3.45
CA THR A 163 33.41 0.93 2.43
C THR A 163 32.34 0.02 1.84
N GLU A 164 31.18 -0.09 2.47
CA GLU A 164 30.13 -1.06 2.11
C GLU A 164 28.74 -0.44 2.13
N PRO A 165 27.86 -0.83 1.20
CA PRO A 165 28.17 -1.50 -0.07
C PRO A 165 29.06 -0.63 -0.96
N ASP A 166 29.84 -1.24 -1.83
CA ASP A 166 30.76 -0.55 -2.73
C ASP A 166 30.04 0.23 -3.84
N ASN A 167 28.92 -0.24 -4.34
CA ASN A 167 28.13 0.41 -5.39
C ASN A 167 26.69 0.66 -4.94
N LEU A 168 26.42 1.90 -4.48
CA LEU A 168 25.16 2.25 -3.83
C LEU A 168 24.55 3.56 -4.34
N LEU A 169 23.34 3.48 -4.92
CA LEU A 169 22.48 4.64 -5.20
C LEU A 169 21.37 4.75 -4.15
N LEU A 170 21.25 5.94 -3.52
CA LEU A 170 20.18 6.25 -2.57
C LEU A 170 19.21 7.28 -3.19
N ILE A 171 17.94 6.91 -3.33
CA ILE A 171 16.87 7.76 -3.85
C ILE A 171 15.88 8.05 -2.71
N THR A 172 15.61 9.32 -2.44
CA THR A 172 14.69 9.74 -1.38
C THR A 172 13.63 10.71 -1.90
N GLY A 173 12.46 10.74 -1.29
CA GLY A 173 11.46 11.76 -1.56
C GLY A 173 11.83 13.10 -0.89
N ALA A 174 11.48 14.21 -1.54
CA ALA A 174 11.78 15.56 -1.02
C ALA A 174 11.17 15.81 0.37
N TRP A 175 10.08 15.14 0.72
CA TRP A 175 9.37 15.30 2.00
C TRP A 175 9.81 14.30 3.08
N GLU A 176 10.83 13.51 2.82
CA GLU A 176 11.35 12.48 3.73
C GLU A 176 12.61 12.98 4.49
N ALA A 177 12.47 14.00 5.33
CA ALA A 177 13.59 14.70 5.97
C ALA A 177 14.58 13.76 6.68
N GLY A 178 14.09 12.77 7.44
CA GLY A 178 14.93 11.79 8.16
C GLY A 178 15.71 10.88 7.21
N LEU A 179 15.05 10.34 6.16
CA LEU A 179 15.69 9.45 5.19
C LEU A 179 16.68 10.20 4.28
N ARG A 180 16.39 11.46 3.96
CA ARG A 180 17.35 12.34 3.30
C ARG A 180 18.60 12.59 4.15
N SER A 181 18.43 12.78 5.46
CA SER A 181 19.58 12.91 6.37
C SER A 181 20.44 11.66 6.37
N PHE A 182 19.82 10.46 6.38
CA PHE A 182 20.54 9.19 6.24
C PHE A 182 21.28 9.11 4.89
N ALA A 183 20.63 9.45 3.77
CA ALA A 183 21.25 9.39 2.44
C ALA A 183 22.47 10.33 2.33
N ARG A 184 22.36 11.57 2.87
CA ARG A 184 23.50 12.50 2.94
C ARG A 184 24.65 11.97 3.80
N ALA A 185 24.31 11.41 4.98
CA ALA A 185 25.33 10.82 5.85
C ALA A 185 26.06 9.67 5.17
N ALA A 186 25.32 8.81 4.44
CA ALA A 186 25.91 7.70 3.68
C ALA A 186 26.90 8.17 2.60
N VAL A 187 26.61 9.24 1.88
CA VAL A 187 27.54 9.84 0.90
C VAL A 187 28.74 10.50 1.60
N ALA A 188 28.50 11.23 2.68
CA ALA A 188 29.54 11.92 3.44
C ALA A 188 30.55 10.96 4.12
N MET A 189 30.17 9.69 4.37
CA MET A 189 31.10 8.65 4.85
C MET A 189 32.20 8.34 3.82
N VAL A 190 31.92 8.51 2.52
CA VAL A 190 32.90 8.26 1.43
C VAL A 190 33.68 9.52 1.11
N ALA A 191 33.02 10.68 1.04
CA ALA A 191 33.64 11.97 0.77
C ALA A 191 33.07 13.03 1.71
N PRO A 192 33.79 13.41 2.79
CA PRO A 192 33.33 14.45 3.68
C PRO A 192 33.03 15.76 2.95
N GLY A 193 31.86 16.36 3.22
CA GLY A 193 31.39 17.58 2.56
C GLY A 193 30.55 17.36 1.30
N ALA A 194 30.51 16.16 0.75
CA ALA A 194 29.59 15.82 -0.34
C ALA A 194 28.12 15.71 0.14
N GLY A 195 27.19 16.00 -0.76
CA GLY A 195 25.76 16.07 -0.48
C GLY A 195 24.87 15.39 -1.50
N GLU A 196 23.61 15.78 -1.47
CA GLU A 196 22.61 15.30 -2.44
C GLU A 196 22.97 15.81 -3.86
N GLY A 197 22.89 14.92 -4.85
CA GLY A 197 23.25 15.18 -6.24
C GLY A 197 24.68 14.81 -6.58
N ASP A 198 25.58 14.70 -5.60
CA ASP A 198 26.97 14.34 -5.84
C ASP A 198 27.12 12.83 -6.06
N THR A 199 27.98 12.47 -7.01
CA THR A 199 28.51 11.11 -7.13
C THR A 199 29.91 11.11 -6.55
N VAL A 200 30.15 10.32 -5.52
CA VAL A 200 31.43 10.20 -4.83
C VAL A 200 32.07 8.87 -5.09
N GLN A 201 33.41 8.87 -5.19
CA GLN A 201 34.20 7.66 -5.38
C GLN A 201 35.43 7.67 -4.48
N ALA A 202 35.69 6.56 -3.80
CA ALA A 202 36.90 6.34 -3.03
C ALA A 202 37.32 4.85 -3.13
N GLY A 203 38.41 4.58 -3.81
CA GLY A 203 38.83 3.22 -4.14
C GLY A 203 37.76 2.51 -4.99
N ALA A 204 37.28 1.37 -4.50
CA ALA A 204 36.20 0.61 -5.16
C ALA A 204 34.80 1.17 -4.87
N VAL A 205 34.66 2.03 -3.87
CA VAL A 205 33.35 2.54 -3.41
C VAL A 205 32.86 3.66 -4.32
N THR A 206 31.67 3.51 -4.88
CA THR A 206 30.95 4.56 -5.63
C THR A 206 29.58 4.74 -5.00
N ARG A 207 29.22 5.97 -4.67
CA ARG A 207 27.97 6.26 -3.98
C ARG A 207 27.34 7.57 -4.46
N ARG A 208 26.00 7.60 -4.50
CA ARG A 208 25.23 8.77 -4.88
C ARG A 208 23.92 8.86 -4.09
N ALA A 209 23.54 10.04 -3.66
CA ALA A 209 22.24 10.33 -3.08
C ALA A 209 21.45 11.31 -3.96
N VAL A 210 20.18 10.99 -4.25
CA VAL A 210 19.30 11.81 -5.11
C VAL A 210 17.97 12.07 -4.44
N VAL A 211 17.41 13.25 -4.66
CA VAL A 211 16.11 13.66 -4.12
C VAL A 211 15.08 13.74 -5.22
N ALA A 212 14.04 12.92 -5.11
CA ALA A 212 12.87 12.96 -5.98
C ALA A 212 11.97 14.15 -5.58
N PRO A 213 11.75 15.13 -6.48
CA PRO A 213 10.94 16.30 -6.15
C PRO A 213 9.48 15.94 -5.94
N TRP A 214 8.78 16.69 -5.06
CA TRP A 214 7.33 16.57 -4.81
C TRP A 214 6.88 15.18 -4.37
N SER A 215 7.77 14.41 -3.77
CA SER A 215 7.52 13.03 -3.40
C SER A 215 7.63 12.82 -1.90
N GLU A 216 6.67 12.06 -1.36
CA GLU A 216 6.70 11.44 -0.05
C GLU A 216 7.05 9.94 -0.21
N HIS A 217 6.95 9.18 0.88
CA HIS A 217 7.43 7.80 0.99
C HIS A 217 6.88 6.82 -0.08
N VAL A 218 5.66 7.04 -0.59
CA VAL A 218 5.04 6.18 -1.61
C VAL A 218 5.12 6.81 -3.00
N ALA A 219 4.92 8.13 -3.11
CA ALA A 219 4.97 8.82 -4.40
C ALA A 219 6.35 8.75 -5.05
N VAL A 220 7.43 8.57 -4.28
CA VAL A 220 8.80 8.36 -4.79
C VAL A 220 8.88 7.18 -5.75
N LEU A 221 8.04 6.16 -5.58
CA LEU A 221 7.95 4.99 -6.47
C LEU A 221 7.49 5.36 -7.90
N HIS A 222 6.85 6.51 -8.06
CA HIS A 222 6.42 7.04 -9.34
C HIS A 222 7.27 8.21 -9.85
N SER A 223 8.34 8.58 -9.13
CA SER A 223 9.23 9.68 -9.53
C SER A 223 9.92 9.40 -10.86
N ARG A 224 9.76 10.30 -11.82
CA ARG A 224 10.48 10.21 -13.10
C ARG A 224 11.98 10.36 -12.91
N LEU A 225 12.40 11.30 -12.03
CA LEU A 225 13.80 11.51 -11.71
C LEU A 225 14.40 10.25 -11.06
N GLY A 226 13.77 9.71 -10.02
CA GLY A 226 14.27 8.53 -9.32
C GLY A 226 14.43 7.32 -10.25
N ARG A 227 13.47 7.09 -11.16
CA ARG A 227 13.55 5.99 -12.13
C ARG A 227 14.64 6.22 -13.19
N ALA A 228 14.82 7.46 -13.66
CA ALA A 228 15.90 7.81 -14.59
C ALA A 228 17.28 7.65 -13.94
N GLU A 229 17.42 8.09 -12.69
CA GLU A 229 18.68 7.91 -11.92
C GLU A 229 18.99 6.43 -11.68
N ALA A 230 17.98 5.61 -11.39
CA ALA A 230 18.19 4.16 -11.24
C ALA A 230 18.69 3.50 -12.53
N ILE A 231 18.12 3.87 -13.71
CA ILE A 231 18.58 3.38 -15.01
C ILE A 231 20.02 3.83 -15.27
N GLY A 232 20.28 5.14 -15.15
CA GLY A 232 21.61 5.69 -15.40
C GLY A 232 22.70 5.10 -14.49
N TRP A 233 22.35 4.86 -13.21
CA TRP A 233 23.24 4.21 -12.25
C TRP A 233 23.61 2.77 -12.64
N LEU A 234 22.58 2.00 -12.98
CA LEU A 234 22.79 0.61 -13.40
C LEU A 234 23.51 0.54 -14.76
N ASP A 235 23.18 1.41 -15.70
CA ASP A 235 23.89 1.48 -16.99
C ASP A 235 25.38 1.78 -16.78
N ALA A 236 25.72 2.74 -15.92
CA ALA A 236 27.10 3.06 -15.59
C ALA A 236 27.80 1.87 -14.93
N ALA A 237 27.17 1.16 -14.00
CA ALA A 237 27.73 0.00 -13.31
C ALA A 237 28.02 -1.17 -14.26
N TYR A 238 27.18 -1.36 -15.26
CA TYR A 238 27.33 -2.46 -16.24
C TYR A 238 28.00 -2.03 -17.57
N GLY A 239 28.53 -0.82 -17.65
CA GLY A 239 29.15 -0.30 -18.89
C GLY A 239 28.19 -0.22 -20.07
N ARG A 240 26.91 0.07 -19.81
CA ARG A 240 25.82 0.13 -20.80
C ARG A 240 25.38 1.57 -21.00
N THR A 241 24.61 1.77 -22.07
CA THR A 241 23.88 3.01 -22.33
C THR A 241 22.50 2.64 -22.85
N SER A 242 21.44 3.14 -22.22
CA SER A 242 20.07 2.95 -22.68
C SER A 242 19.41 4.30 -22.97
N ASP A 243 18.70 4.38 -24.09
CA ASP A 243 17.91 5.56 -24.46
C ASP A 243 16.43 5.30 -24.17
N VAL A 244 16.08 5.38 -22.88
CA VAL A 244 14.70 5.17 -22.41
C VAL A 244 14.08 6.43 -21.87
N ALA A 245 13.02 6.88 -22.52
CA ALA A 245 12.21 7.99 -22.02
C ALA A 245 11.33 7.53 -20.86
N VAL A 246 11.68 7.93 -19.63
CA VAL A 246 10.88 7.68 -18.43
C VAL A 246 9.59 8.47 -18.47
N ARG A 247 8.45 7.78 -18.55
CA ARG A 247 7.11 8.38 -18.67
C ARG A 247 6.45 8.60 -17.31
N ALA A 248 5.51 9.55 -17.24
CA ALA A 248 4.72 9.76 -16.04
C ALA A 248 3.78 8.56 -15.79
N THR A 249 3.88 7.92 -14.60
CA THR A 249 2.99 6.84 -14.15
C THR A 249 2.00 7.32 -13.11
N GLY A 250 2.49 7.91 -12.01
CA GLY A 250 1.70 8.33 -10.86
C GLY A 250 0.52 9.24 -11.22
N PRO A 251 0.71 10.34 -11.97
CA PRO A 251 -0.40 11.19 -12.37
C PRO A 251 -1.49 10.45 -13.15
N TRP A 252 -1.12 9.59 -14.10
CA TRP A 252 -2.10 8.83 -14.88
C TRP A 252 -2.83 7.77 -14.07
N PHE A 253 -2.13 7.15 -13.11
CA PHE A 253 -2.74 6.24 -12.15
C PHE A 253 -3.78 6.98 -11.29
N LEU A 254 -3.44 8.13 -10.71
CA LEU A 254 -4.37 8.95 -9.93
C LEU A 254 -5.57 9.44 -10.77
N VAL A 255 -5.33 9.85 -12.02
CA VAL A 255 -6.40 10.25 -12.95
C VAL A 255 -7.34 9.09 -13.25
N LEU A 256 -6.82 7.88 -13.47
CA LEU A 256 -7.64 6.68 -13.68
C LEU A 256 -8.50 6.39 -12.44
N MET A 257 -7.90 6.37 -11.25
CA MET A 257 -8.62 6.10 -10.01
C MET A 257 -9.71 7.15 -9.75
N ALA A 258 -9.41 8.43 -9.96
CA ALA A 258 -10.38 9.52 -9.84
C ALA A 258 -11.53 9.40 -10.85
N ALA A 259 -11.23 9.01 -12.09
CA ALA A 259 -12.25 8.81 -13.14
C ALA A 259 -13.18 7.64 -12.80
N ILE A 260 -12.64 6.51 -12.28
CA ILE A 260 -13.43 5.36 -11.81
C ILE A 260 -14.36 5.79 -10.66
N VAL A 261 -13.85 6.55 -9.70
CA VAL A 261 -14.67 7.08 -8.61
C VAL A 261 -15.76 8.02 -9.16
N ALA A 262 -15.42 8.93 -10.05
CA ALA A 262 -16.38 9.88 -10.62
C ALA A 262 -17.49 9.19 -11.42
N LEU A 263 -17.18 8.09 -12.12
CA LEU A 263 -18.17 7.27 -12.86
C LEU A 263 -19.19 6.60 -11.94
N ALA A 264 -18.87 6.33 -10.68
CA ALA A 264 -19.84 5.79 -9.73
C ALA A 264 -21.05 6.72 -9.52
N ALA A 265 -20.91 8.04 -9.69
CA ALA A 265 -21.99 9.00 -9.50
C ALA A 265 -23.13 8.85 -10.55
N PRO A 266 -22.87 8.85 -11.88
CA PRO A 266 -23.91 8.62 -12.86
C PRO A 266 -24.45 7.17 -12.81
N LEU A 267 -23.61 6.17 -12.53
CA LEU A 267 -24.02 4.77 -12.41
C LEU A 267 -24.96 4.55 -11.20
N ALA A 268 -24.70 5.22 -10.09
CA ALA A 268 -25.59 5.16 -8.93
C ALA A 268 -27.01 5.67 -9.25
N ARG A 269 -27.21 6.54 -10.26
CA ARG A 269 -28.53 7.01 -10.69
C ARG A 269 -29.37 5.91 -11.37
N LEU A 270 -28.72 4.87 -11.87
CA LEU A 270 -29.39 3.70 -12.47
C LEU A 270 -29.91 2.72 -11.42
N LEU A 271 -29.48 2.85 -10.17
CA LEU A 271 -29.91 2.00 -9.08
C LEU A 271 -31.39 2.25 -8.71
N PRO A 272 -32.11 1.23 -8.19
CA PRO A 272 -33.46 1.38 -7.67
C PRO A 272 -33.54 2.47 -6.60
N GLN A 273 -34.61 3.27 -6.66
CA GLN A 273 -34.84 4.36 -5.71
C GLN A 273 -35.64 3.87 -4.51
N THR A 274 -34.97 3.22 -3.56
CA THR A 274 -35.57 2.69 -2.32
C THR A 274 -35.18 3.50 -1.09
N ALA A 275 -34.35 4.53 -1.26
CA ALA A 275 -33.94 5.38 -0.18
C ALA A 275 -35.11 6.23 0.33
N PRO A 276 -35.44 6.22 1.63
CA PRO A 276 -36.40 7.15 2.20
C PRO A 276 -35.83 8.59 2.08
N ARG A 277 -36.68 9.59 2.34
CA ARG A 277 -36.24 11.00 2.33
C ARG A 277 -35.05 11.18 3.27
N ALA A 278 -34.04 11.95 2.83
CA ALA A 278 -32.86 12.20 3.64
C ALA A 278 -33.28 12.89 4.96
N PRO A 279 -32.82 12.40 6.11
CA PRO A 279 -33.17 13.01 7.39
C PRO A 279 -32.45 14.36 7.53
N ARG A 280 -32.99 15.23 8.38
CA ARG A 280 -32.27 16.47 8.76
C ARG A 280 -31.01 16.13 9.53
N ALA A 281 -30.01 17.01 9.50
CA ALA A 281 -28.80 16.85 10.32
C ALA A 281 -29.13 16.70 11.81
N LEU A 282 -28.28 15.98 12.55
CA LEU A 282 -28.41 15.91 14.01
C LEU A 282 -28.12 17.26 14.64
N ARG A 283 -28.84 17.57 15.76
CA ARG A 283 -28.54 18.74 16.57
C ARG A 283 -27.17 18.61 17.24
N GLY A 284 -26.53 19.73 17.59
CA GLY A 284 -25.17 19.75 18.13
C GLY A 284 -24.93 18.73 19.25
N GLY A 285 -25.75 18.77 20.33
CA GLY A 285 -25.59 17.83 21.45
C GLY A 285 -25.80 16.35 21.08
N GLN A 286 -26.78 16.05 20.21
CA GLN A 286 -26.99 14.67 19.73
C GLN A 286 -25.82 14.21 18.87
N PHE A 287 -25.32 15.08 18.00
CA PHE A 287 -24.17 14.79 17.14
C PHE A 287 -22.91 14.54 17.98
N THR A 288 -22.64 15.41 18.96
CA THR A 288 -21.51 15.26 19.90
C THR A 288 -21.59 13.93 20.64
N LEU A 289 -22.76 13.56 21.18
CA LEU A 289 -22.96 12.29 21.87
C LEU A 289 -22.64 11.08 20.95
N VAL A 290 -23.20 11.07 19.75
CA VAL A 290 -23.05 9.96 18.79
C VAL A 290 -21.62 9.82 18.27
N VAL A 291 -20.81 10.89 18.30
CA VAL A 291 -19.40 10.85 17.87
C VAL A 291 -18.47 10.59 19.04
N LEU A 292 -18.59 11.31 20.16
CA LEU A 292 -17.62 11.23 21.26
C LEU A 292 -17.77 9.96 22.10
N VAL A 293 -18.98 9.49 22.35
CA VAL A 293 -19.16 8.30 23.21
C VAL A 293 -18.48 7.06 22.60
N PRO A 294 -18.73 6.68 21.32
CA PRO A 294 -18.00 5.55 20.74
C PRO A 294 -16.49 5.83 20.60
N ALA A 295 -16.10 7.09 20.32
CA ALA A 295 -14.70 7.46 20.17
C ALA A 295 -13.89 7.28 21.47
N LEU A 296 -14.53 7.42 22.63
CA LEU A 296 -13.90 7.22 23.93
C LEU A 296 -14.08 5.78 24.45
N LEU A 297 -15.30 5.24 24.39
CA LEU A 297 -15.59 3.94 24.99
C LEU A 297 -14.99 2.77 24.20
N ALA A 298 -14.98 2.82 22.87
CA ALA A 298 -14.46 1.70 22.09
C ALA A 298 -12.97 1.41 22.41
N PRO A 299 -12.03 2.38 22.38
CA PRO A 299 -10.65 2.11 22.73
C PRO A 299 -10.47 1.70 24.21
N LEU A 300 -11.19 2.34 25.15
CA LEU A 300 -11.08 2.01 26.58
C LEU A 300 -11.51 0.57 26.89
N LEU A 301 -12.51 0.05 26.19
CA LEU A 301 -12.97 -1.32 26.33
C LEU A 301 -12.11 -2.30 25.55
N ALA A 302 -11.77 -1.96 24.28
CA ALA A 302 -11.02 -2.86 23.41
C ALA A 302 -9.59 -3.11 23.92
N VAL A 303 -8.93 -2.14 24.52
CA VAL A 303 -7.56 -2.28 25.03
C VAL A 303 -7.46 -3.31 26.17
N GLN A 304 -8.56 -3.56 26.90
CA GLN A 304 -8.60 -4.56 27.96
C GLN A 304 -8.58 -6.01 27.46
N VAL A 305 -8.86 -6.21 26.16
CA VAL A 305 -8.90 -7.53 25.54
C VAL A 305 -7.60 -7.77 24.80
N GLN A 306 -6.85 -8.78 25.26
CA GLN A 306 -5.57 -9.15 24.68
C GLN A 306 -5.70 -10.51 23.97
N THR A 307 -6.04 -10.48 22.69
CA THR A 307 -6.12 -11.68 21.85
C THR A 307 -5.15 -11.60 20.69
N ARG A 308 -4.67 -12.76 20.24
CA ARG A 308 -3.82 -12.92 19.04
C ARG A 308 -4.32 -14.14 18.26
N LEU A 309 -5.55 -14.04 17.76
CA LEU A 309 -6.22 -15.10 17.00
C LEU A 309 -5.94 -15.00 15.51
N LEU A 310 -5.76 -13.76 15.03
CA LEU A 310 -5.56 -13.49 13.61
C LEU A 310 -4.06 -13.33 13.30
N PRO A 311 -3.58 -13.87 12.17
CA PRO A 311 -2.18 -13.79 11.76
C PRO A 311 -1.81 -12.44 11.14
N VAL A 312 -2.30 -11.34 11.69
CA VAL A 312 -1.99 -9.97 11.28
C VAL A 312 -1.85 -9.11 12.53
N LEU A 313 -0.78 -8.33 12.61
CA LEU A 313 -0.58 -7.41 13.73
C LEU A 313 -1.78 -6.48 13.88
N VAL A 314 -2.20 -6.29 15.09
CA VAL A 314 -3.33 -5.43 15.52
C VAL A 314 -4.69 -5.75 14.90
N ALA A 315 -4.82 -6.83 14.10
CA ALA A 315 -6.11 -7.15 13.45
C ALA A 315 -7.19 -7.55 14.45
N ASP A 316 -6.84 -8.33 15.48
CA ASP A 316 -7.77 -8.69 16.57
C ASP A 316 -8.30 -7.46 17.27
N TYR A 317 -7.38 -6.56 17.65
CA TYR A 317 -7.75 -5.29 18.26
C TYR A 317 -8.65 -4.47 17.33
N LEU A 318 -8.27 -4.32 16.06
CA LEU A 318 -9.02 -3.51 15.10
C LEU A 318 -10.42 -4.09 14.85
N ALA A 319 -10.56 -5.41 14.73
CA ALA A 319 -11.85 -6.07 14.59
C ALA A 319 -12.76 -5.75 15.79
N LEU A 320 -12.26 -5.93 17.02
CA LEU A 320 -12.99 -5.63 18.24
C LEU A 320 -13.34 -4.14 18.35
N HIS A 321 -12.38 -3.25 18.07
CA HIS A 321 -12.59 -1.80 18.09
C HIS A 321 -13.71 -1.40 17.13
N LEU A 322 -13.70 -1.91 15.89
CA LEU A 322 -14.75 -1.65 14.90
C LEU A 322 -16.12 -2.17 15.35
N VAL A 323 -16.18 -3.37 15.96
CA VAL A 323 -17.43 -3.91 16.52
C VAL A 323 -17.97 -2.98 17.60
N LEU A 324 -17.16 -2.65 18.62
CA LEU A 324 -17.57 -1.81 19.74
C LEU A 324 -17.99 -0.42 19.28
N TYR A 325 -17.14 0.22 18.46
CA TYR A 325 -17.44 1.54 17.91
C TYR A 325 -18.76 1.54 17.12
N GLY A 326 -18.89 0.58 16.19
CA GLY A 326 -20.07 0.48 15.33
C GLY A 326 -21.36 0.19 16.12
N LEU A 327 -21.33 -0.76 17.04
CA LEU A 327 -22.52 -1.12 17.84
C LEU A 327 -22.93 -0.02 18.80
N ILE A 328 -21.98 0.63 19.51
CA ILE A 328 -22.27 1.78 20.38
C ILE A 328 -22.89 2.90 19.52
N GLN A 329 -22.30 3.21 18.37
CA GLN A 329 -22.80 4.27 17.49
C GLN A 329 -24.19 3.97 16.91
N VAL A 330 -24.46 2.72 16.48
CA VAL A 330 -25.80 2.29 16.01
C VAL A 330 -26.84 2.42 17.14
N GLY A 331 -26.51 1.99 18.37
CA GLY A 331 -27.38 2.11 19.53
C GLY A 331 -27.73 3.57 19.84
N LEU A 332 -26.72 4.45 19.87
CA LEU A 332 -26.93 5.88 20.10
C LEU A 332 -27.71 6.56 18.96
N LEU A 333 -27.47 6.17 17.72
CA LEU A 333 -28.27 6.63 16.58
C LEU A 333 -29.74 6.20 16.74
N GLY A 334 -29.98 4.97 17.17
CA GLY A 334 -31.32 4.46 17.48
C GLY A 334 -32.03 5.28 18.56
N SER A 335 -31.34 5.65 19.64
CA SER A 335 -31.91 6.43 20.74
C SER A 335 -32.29 7.87 20.32
N VAL A 336 -31.63 8.43 19.32
CA VAL A 336 -32.00 9.75 18.73
C VAL A 336 -32.90 9.64 17.51
N GLY A 337 -33.56 8.47 17.32
CA GLY A 337 -34.54 8.23 16.26
C GLY A 337 -33.94 8.02 14.88
N ARG A 338 -32.64 7.67 14.78
CA ARG A 338 -31.93 7.37 13.52
C ARG A 338 -31.76 5.87 13.38
N ARG A 339 -32.45 5.27 12.43
CA ARG A 339 -32.34 3.83 12.17
C ARG A 339 -31.76 3.56 10.78
N PRO A 340 -30.98 2.47 10.60
CA PRO A 340 -30.59 2.00 9.27
C PRO A 340 -31.83 1.80 8.42
N SER A 341 -31.84 2.36 7.23
CA SER A 341 -33.02 2.34 6.35
C SER A 341 -32.63 2.33 4.87
N GLY A 342 -33.55 1.82 4.05
CA GLY A 342 -33.33 1.64 2.62
C GLY A 342 -32.36 0.49 2.35
N PHE A 343 -32.92 -0.64 1.92
CA PHE A 343 -32.15 -1.83 1.51
C PHE A 343 -32.58 -2.24 0.11
N HIS A 344 -31.57 -2.48 -0.74
CA HIS A 344 -31.77 -3.12 -2.04
C HIS A 344 -30.55 -3.96 -2.39
N PRO A 345 -30.69 -5.28 -2.63
CA PRO A 345 -29.56 -6.16 -2.85
C PRO A 345 -28.73 -5.80 -4.09
N VAL A 346 -29.41 -5.35 -5.18
CA VAL A 346 -28.72 -4.88 -6.39
C VAL A 346 -27.80 -3.69 -6.11
N ALA A 347 -28.17 -2.78 -5.21
CA ALA A 347 -27.33 -1.64 -4.86
C ALA A 347 -26.11 -2.08 -4.04
N VAL A 348 -26.26 -3.04 -3.14
CA VAL A 348 -25.15 -3.66 -2.40
C VAL A 348 -24.19 -4.32 -3.40
N LEU A 349 -24.72 -5.20 -4.26
CA LEU A 349 -23.91 -5.91 -5.25
C LEU A 349 -23.21 -4.95 -6.23
N ALA A 350 -23.92 -3.92 -6.72
CA ALA A 350 -23.34 -2.94 -7.64
C ALA A 350 -22.17 -2.19 -7.01
N LEU A 351 -22.29 -1.79 -5.73
CA LEU A 351 -21.19 -1.11 -5.02
C LEU A 351 -20.01 -2.06 -4.76
N LEU A 352 -20.28 -3.34 -4.44
CA LEU A 352 -19.23 -4.35 -4.29
C LEU A 352 -18.51 -4.61 -5.62
N VAL A 353 -19.25 -4.84 -6.71
CA VAL A 353 -18.66 -5.07 -8.04
C VAL A 353 -17.86 -3.85 -8.50
N TRP A 354 -18.35 -2.64 -8.28
CA TRP A 354 -17.65 -1.43 -8.65
C TRP A 354 -16.40 -1.20 -7.78
N GLY A 355 -16.53 -1.37 -6.46
CA GLY A 355 -15.46 -1.11 -5.51
C GLY A 355 -14.37 -2.18 -5.49
N LEU A 356 -14.75 -3.46 -5.41
CA LEU A 356 -13.80 -4.57 -5.40
C LEU A 356 -13.39 -4.99 -6.81
N GLY A 357 -14.35 -5.04 -7.75
CA GLY A 357 -14.09 -5.40 -9.13
C GLY A 357 -13.40 -4.28 -9.91
N VAL A 358 -14.13 -3.24 -10.33
CA VAL A 358 -13.58 -2.24 -11.26
C VAL A 358 -12.45 -1.42 -10.64
N PHE A 359 -12.67 -0.85 -9.46
CA PHE A 359 -11.64 -0.08 -8.75
C PHE A 359 -10.49 -0.97 -8.30
N GLY A 360 -10.81 -2.14 -7.70
CA GLY A 360 -9.82 -3.08 -7.22
C GLY A 360 -8.95 -3.67 -8.32
N LEU A 361 -9.51 -3.99 -9.49
CA LEU A 361 -8.74 -4.45 -10.66
C LEU A 361 -7.75 -3.38 -11.14
N ALA A 362 -8.18 -2.12 -11.20
CA ALA A 362 -7.31 -1.02 -11.60
C ALA A 362 -6.19 -0.80 -10.57
N LEU A 363 -6.51 -0.85 -9.28
CA LEU A 363 -5.53 -0.73 -8.20
C LEU A 363 -4.50 -1.88 -8.26
N ASP A 364 -4.94 -3.12 -8.40
CA ASP A 364 -4.08 -4.30 -8.49
C ASP A 364 -3.17 -4.28 -9.71
N ARG A 365 -3.68 -3.78 -10.84
CA ARG A 365 -2.91 -3.76 -12.08
C ARG A 365 -1.83 -2.68 -12.11
N TYR A 366 -2.06 -1.51 -11.50
CA TYR A 366 -1.20 -0.33 -11.66
C TYR A 366 -0.61 0.23 -10.36
N GLY A 367 -1.10 -0.20 -9.20
CA GLY A 367 -0.72 0.36 -7.91
C GLY A 367 -0.21 -0.67 -6.92
N ALA A 368 -1.11 -1.40 -6.28
CA ALA A 368 -0.78 -2.31 -5.18
C ALA A 368 -1.66 -3.55 -5.23
N ASN A 369 -1.18 -4.66 -4.68
CA ASN A 369 -2.00 -5.88 -4.58
C ASN A 369 -3.34 -5.60 -3.90
N PHE A 370 -4.42 -5.99 -4.56
CA PHE A 370 -5.78 -5.86 -4.04
C PHE A 370 -6.56 -7.19 -4.04
N TRP A 371 -5.93 -8.26 -4.54
CA TRP A 371 -6.54 -9.60 -4.51
C TRP A 371 -6.14 -10.36 -3.26
N THR A 372 -7.12 -11.07 -2.71
CA THR A 372 -6.92 -11.90 -1.52
C THR A 372 -6.25 -13.23 -1.86
N THR A 373 -5.62 -13.84 -0.86
CA THR A 373 -5.24 -15.26 -0.85
C THR A 373 -6.16 -16.01 0.11
N PRO A 374 -6.26 -17.35 0.02
CA PRO A 374 -7.11 -18.13 0.94
C PRO A 374 -6.83 -17.86 2.41
N GLU A 375 -5.56 -17.65 2.78
CA GLU A 375 -5.12 -17.40 4.15
C GLU A 375 -5.69 -16.09 4.72
N ARG A 376 -6.02 -15.12 3.85
CA ARG A 376 -6.58 -13.83 4.23
C ARG A 376 -8.10 -13.82 4.38
N LEU A 377 -8.81 -14.85 3.87
CA LEU A 377 -10.27 -14.89 3.91
C LEU A 377 -10.82 -14.90 5.33
N ALA A 378 -10.19 -15.64 6.25
CA ALA A 378 -10.59 -15.67 7.66
C ALA A 378 -10.40 -14.29 8.34
N ILE A 379 -9.34 -13.56 7.99
CA ILE A 379 -9.07 -12.19 8.48
C ILE A 379 -10.14 -11.24 7.95
N ILE A 380 -10.45 -11.31 6.65
CA ILE A 380 -11.49 -10.47 6.03
C ILE A 380 -12.85 -10.75 6.66
N ALA A 381 -13.19 -12.03 6.92
CA ALA A 381 -14.43 -12.41 7.58
C ALA A 381 -14.50 -11.85 9.00
N ALA A 382 -13.45 -12.00 9.80
CA ALA A 382 -13.38 -11.47 11.16
C ALA A 382 -13.49 -9.93 11.18
N LEU A 383 -12.75 -9.24 10.32
CA LEU A 383 -12.85 -7.78 10.18
C LEU A 383 -14.24 -7.33 9.73
N SER A 384 -14.95 -8.13 8.91
CA SER A 384 -16.30 -7.80 8.45
C SER A 384 -17.31 -7.74 9.58
N LEU A 385 -17.14 -8.54 10.66
CA LEU A 385 -18.01 -8.50 11.84
C LEU A 385 -18.03 -7.11 12.51
N GLY A 386 -16.90 -6.39 12.44
CA GLY A 386 -16.80 -5.03 12.98
C GLY A 386 -17.01 -3.95 11.91
N ALA A 387 -16.43 -4.12 10.74
CA ALA A 387 -16.49 -3.11 9.69
C ALA A 387 -17.91 -2.88 9.16
N VAL A 388 -18.75 -3.92 9.12
CA VAL A 388 -20.14 -3.81 8.65
C VAL A 388 -20.97 -2.94 9.61
N PRO A 389 -21.12 -3.22 10.91
CA PRO A 389 -21.87 -2.34 11.81
C PRO A 389 -21.30 -0.91 11.88
N PHE A 390 -19.95 -0.77 11.83
CA PHE A 390 -19.29 0.53 11.80
C PHE A 390 -19.70 1.34 10.55
N MET A 391 -19.61 0.76 9.35
CA MET A 391 -19.96 1.47 8.11
C MET A 391 -21.46 1.69 7.94
N VAL A 392 -22.30 0.83 8.51
CA VAL A 392 -23.75 1.08 8.60
C VAL A 392 -24.01 2.29 9.49
N ALA A 393 -23.34 2.40 10.65
CA ALA A 393 -23.44 3.56 11.53
C ALA A 393 -22.96 4.85 10.82
N ASP A 394 -21.77 4.82 10.18
CA ASP A 394 -21.25 5.96 9.39
C ASP A 394 -22.24 6.39 8.30
N ALA A 395 -22.81 5.46 7.55
CA ALA A 395 -23.76 5.74 6.49
C ALA A 395 -25.06 6.38 7.02
N VAL A 396 -25.57 5.93 8.18
CA VAL A 396 -26.74 6.52 8.84
C VAL A 396 -26.44 7.91 9.36
N LEU A 397 -25.31 8.10 10.02
CA LEU A 397 -24.88 9.36 10.61
C LEU A 397 -24.63 10.43 9.54
N THR A 398 -23.95 10.04 8.46
CA THR A 398 -23.49 10.98 7.43
C THR A 398 -24.54 11.29 6.36
N ARG A 399 -25.62 10.49 6.27
CA ARG A 399 -26.69 10.73 5.31
C ARG A 399 -27.50 11.98 5.68
N GLY A 400 -27.55 12.96 4.76
CA GLY A 400 -28.20 14.25 4.98
C GLY A 400 -27.40 15.22 5.88
N ALA A 401 -26.25 14.79 6.38
CA ALA A 401 -25.39 15.62 7.21
C ALA A 401 -24.59 16.64 6.36
N PRO A 402 -24.33 17.84 6.87
CA PRO A 402 -23.44 18.82 6.25
C PRO A 402 -22.00 18.30 6.25
N LEU A 403 -21.15 18.92 5.40
CA LEU A 403 -19.77 18.45 5.20
C LEU A 403 -18.98 18.38 6.52
N TRP A 404 -19.08 19.39 7.36
CA TRP A 404 -18.36 19.44 8.63
C TRP A 404 -18.73 18.27 9.56
N GLN A 405 -20.02 17.90 9.68
CA GLN A 405 -20.42 16.74 10.49
C GLN A 405 -19.82 15.43 9.94
N ARG A 406 -19.80 15.27 8.62
CA ARG A 406 -19.21 14.09 7.98
C ARG A 406 -17.71 14.00 8.25
N LEU A 407 -16.99 15.12 8.14
CA LEU A 407 -15.56 15.18 8.42
C LEU A 407 -15.27 14.93 9.90
N THR A 408 -16.02 15.59 10.81
CA THR A 408 -15.84 15.42 12.25
C THR A 408 -16.17 14.00 12.72
N ALA A 409 -17.19 13.35 12.17
CA ALA A 409 -17.52 11.96 12.51
C ALA A 409 -16.35 11.00 12.17
N ARG A 410 -15.74 11.15 11.00
CA ARG A 410 -14.63 10.33 10.56
C ARG A 410 -13.32 10.69 11.27
N ALA A 411 -13.09 11.97 11.54
CA ALA A 411 -11.98 12.41 12.39
C ALA A 411 -12.10 11.86 13.81
N GLY A 412 -13.32 11.80 14.37
CA GLY A 412 -13.59 11.17 15.67
C GLY A 412 -13.22 9.68 15.71
N PHE A 413 -13.49 8.94 14.64
CA PHE A 413 -13.05 7.55 14.53
C PHE A 413 -11.51 7.44 14.46
N LEU A 414 -10.85 8.27 13.66
CA LEU A 414 -9.37 8.27 13.59
C LEU A 414 -8.75 8.70 14.93
N ALA A 415 -9.35 9.68 15.61
CA ALA A 415 -8.92 10.08 16.95
C ALA A 415 -9.10 8.95 17.99
N SER A 416 -10.14 8.13 17.86
CA SER A 416 -10.36 6.93 18.66
C SER A 416 -9.25 5.89 18.49
N LEU A 417 -8.76 5.68 17.25
CA LEU A 417 -7.59 4.83 16.99
C LEU A 417 -6.31 5.46 17.57
N GLY A 418 -6.16 6.78 17.47
CA GLY A 418 -5.05 7.50 18.10
C GLY A 418 -5.06 7.37 19.63
N LEU A 419 -6.24 7.44 20.28
CA LEU A 419 -6.39 7.20 21.71
C LEU A 419 -6.01 5.77 22.08
N ALA A 420 -6.36 4.79 21.25
CA ALA A 420 -5.94 3.41 21.46
C ALA A 420 -4.41 3.25 21.49
N ILE A 421 -3.72 3.90 20.55
CA ILE A 421 -2.24 3.90 20.51
C ILE A 421 -1.68 4.53 21.79
N LEU A 422 -2.25 5.64 22.26
CA LEU A 422 -1.80 6.29 23.50
C LEU A 422 -2.02 5.42 24.74
N LEU A 423 -3.07 4.60 24.77
CA LEU A 423 -3.38 3.70 25.90
C LEU A 423 -2.46 2.47 25.94
N ASP A 424 -1.97 2.01 24.78
CA ASP A 424 -1.10 0.84 24.67
C ASP A 424 -0.20 0.99 23.43
N THR A 425 0.82 1.84 23.56
CA THR A 425 1.70 2.21 22.44
C THR A 425 2.50 1.01 21.93
N GLU A 426 3.02 0.17 22.81
CA GLU A 426 3.87 -0.97 22.42
C GLU A 426 3.10 -1.95 21.53
N ARG A 427 1.88 -2.30 21.91
CA ARG A 427 1.07 -3.26 21.17
C ARG A 427 0.39 -2.66 19.95
N LEU A 428 -0.03 -1.38 20.01
CA LEU A 428 -0.95 -0.78 19.04
C LEU A 428 -0.31 0.25 18.10
N PHE A 429 1.02 0.46 18.16
CA PHE A 429 1.72 1.40 17.29
C PHE A 429 1.42 1.19 15.81
N PHE A 430 1.28 -0.06 15.37
CA PHE A 430 0.97 -0.38 13.97
C PHE A 430 -0.41 0.14 13.50
N LEU A 431 -1.32 0.53 14.38
CA LEU A 431 -2.55 1.24 14.00
C LEU A 431 -2.26 2.57 13.30
N ALA A 432 -1.13 3.22 13.60
CA ALA A 432 -0.72 4.44 12.92
C ALA A 432 -0.49 4.21 11.42
N MET A 433 -0.01 3.02 11.02
CA MET A 433 0.18 2.66 9.62
C MET A 433 -1.15 2.32 8.91
N ILE A 434 -2.19 1.97 9.67
CA ILE A 434 -3.53 1.68 9.16
C ILE A 434 -4.33 2.97 8.89
N ALA A 435 -4.10 4.01 9.68
CA ALA A 435 -4.85 5.26 9.59
C ALA A 435 -4.86 5.90 8.19
N PRO A 436 -3.74 5.96 7.42
CA PRO A 436 -3.75 6.44 6.03
C PRO A 436 -4.65 5.61 5.11
N VAL A 437 -4.68 4.28 5.28
CA VAL A 437 -5.53 3.38 4.47
C VAL A 437 -7.00 3.69 4.74
N ILE A 438 -7.39 3.88 6.01
CA ILE A 438 -8.76 4.25 6.39
C ILE A 438 -9.11 5.65 5.89
N LEU A 439 -8.19 6.60 5.94
CA LEU A 439 -8.40 7.95 5.42
C LEU A 439 -8.67 7.93 3.91
N LEU A 440 -7.84 7.20 3.15
CA LEU A 440 -8.03 7.00 1.71
C LEU A 440 -9.34 6.26 1.41
N PHE A 441 -9.69 5.27 2.24
CA PHE A 441 -10.96 4.56 2.13
C PHE A 441 -12.14 5.54 2.24
N PHE A 442 -12.16 6.42 3.23
CA PHE A 442 -13.22 7.41 3.36
C PHE A 442 -13.26 8.41 2.20
N LEU A 443 -12.11 8.81 1.68
CA LEU A 443 -12.02 9.71 0.54
C LEU A 443 -12.58 9.07 -0.74
N ILE A 444 -12.24 7.83 -1.00
CA ILE A 444 -12.56 7.10 -2.23
C ILE A 444 -13.95 6.45 -2.13
N TYR A 445 -14.07 5.47 -1.25
CA TYR A 445 -15.27 4.65 -1.11
C TYR A 445 -16.40 5.40 -0.40
N GLY A 446 -16.06 6.32 0.51
CA GLY A 446 -17.05 7.19 1.14
C GLY A 446 -17.79 8.10 0.16
N LEU A 447 -17.15 8.51 -0.95
CA LEU A 447 -17.84 9.24 -2.04
C LEU A 447 -18.80 8.31 -2.80
N MET A 448 -18.35 7.13 -3.21
CA MET A 448 -19.17 6.15 -3.93
C MET A 448 -20.36 5.70 -3.09
N GLY A 449 -20.13 5.36 -1.82
CA GLY A 449 -21.19 4.99 -0.89
C GLY A 449 -22.23 6.08 -0.66
N ARG A 450 -21.84 7.35 -0.65
CA ARG A 450 -22.76 8.48 -0.53
C ARG A 450 -23.75 8.53 -1.70
N TRP A 451 -23.30 8.30 -2.93
CA TRP A 451 -24.19 8.29 -4.10
C TRP A 451 -25.14 7.10 -4.07
N VAL A 452 -24.66 5.94 -3.66
CA VAL A 452 -25.49 4.73 -3.48
C VAL A 452 -26.49 4.95 -2.33
N ALA A 453 -26.07 5.50 -1.19
CA ALA A 453 -26.96 5.80 -0.06
C ALA A 453 -28.06 6.79 -0.42
N ALA A 454 -27.80 7.73 -1.31
CA ALA A 454 -28.80 8.68 -1.78
C ALA A 454 -29.92 8.00 -2.59
N ARG A 455 -29.62 6.92 -3.30
CA ARG A 455 -30.59 6.16 -4.14
C ARG A 455 -31.22 4.98 -3.40
N ALA A 456 -30.40 4.15 -2.74
CA ALA A 456 -30.81 2.86 -2.20
C ALA A 456 -30.83 2.82 -0.67
N GLY A 457 -30.41 3.89 0.00
CA GLY A 457 -30.46 4.03 1.46
C GLY A 457 -29.14 3.71 2.17
N ALA A 458 -29.08 4.12 3.45
CA ALA A 458 -27.88 3.99 4.27
C ALA A 458 -27.52 2.53 4.56
N LEU A 459 -28.52 1.64 4.69
CA LEU A 459 -28.26 0.22 4.95
C LEU A 459 -27.56 -0.44 3.77
N SER A 460 -28.03 -0.24 2.52
CA SER A 460 -27.36 -0.78 1.31
C SER A 460 -25.91 -0.31 1.21
N ALA A 461 -25.67 1.00 1.36
CA ALA A 461 -24.33 1.55 1.26
C ALA A 461 -23.42 1.08 2.40
N GLY A 462 -23.92 1.07 3.64
CA GLY A 462 -23.14 0.68 4.82
C GLY A 462 -22.72 -0.79 4.78
N LEU A 463 -23.61 -1.70 4.37
CA LEU A 463 -23.29 -3.13 4.18
C LEU A 463 -22.17 -3.32 3.17
N ALA A 464 -22.29 -2.73 1.98
CA ALA A 464 -21.28 -2.87 0.95
C ALA A 464 -19.94 -2.23 1.37
N LEU A 465 -19.98 -1.03 1.93
CA LEU A 465 -18.77 -0.33 2.41
C LEU A 465 -18.08 -1.09 3.54
N GLY A 466 -18.83 -1.71 4.45
CA GLY A 466 -18.26 -2.52 5.52
C GLY A 466 -17.48 -3.72 4.98
N LEU A 467 -18.05 -4.43 4.00
CA LEU A 467 -17.36 -5.53 3.33
C LEU A 467 -16.12 -5.07 2.54
N ILE A 468 -16.22 -3.93 1.84
CA ILE A 468 -15.08 -3.36 1.12
C ILE A 468 -13.97 -2.91 2.10
N LEU A 469 -14.33 -2.31 3.24
CA LEU A 469 -13.36 -1.91 4.26
C LEU A 469 -12.63 -3.13 4.83
N ALA A 470 -13.37 -4.17 5.20
CA ALA A 470 -12.77 -5.41 5.69
C ALA A 470 -11.84 -6.06 4.65
N TRP A 471 -12.25 -6.06 3.38
CA TRP A 471 -11.41 -6.53 2.27
C TRP A 471 -10.13 -5.70 2.16
N ALA A 472 -10.24 -4.38 2.07
CA ALA A 472 -9.09 -3.48 1.92
C ALA A 472 -8.08 -3.66 3.08
N LEU A 473 -8.57 -3.74 4.31
CA LEU A 473 -7.74 -4.00 5.49
C LEU A 473 -7.10 -5.39 5.46
N GLY A 474 -7.87 -6.42 5.10
CA GLY A 474 -7.38 -7.81 5.10
C GLY A 474 -6.35 -8.12 4.01
N VAL A 475 -6.34 -7.37 2.89
CA VAL A 475 -5.35 -7.57 1.81
C VAL A 475 -4.11 -6.70 1.95
N SER A 476 -4.17 -5.60 2.70
CA SER A 476 -3.10 -4.59 2.75
C SER A 476 -1.98 -4.92 3.74
N PHE A 477 -2.26 -5.69 4.81
CA PHE A 477 -1.29 -5.91 5.88
C PHE A 477 -0.62 -7.28 5.78
N PRO A 478 0.67 -7.37 6.23
CA PRO A 478 1.39 -8.63 6.19
C PRO A 478 0.76 -9.69 7.09
N LEU A 479 0.84 -10.95 6.64
CA LEU A 479 0.57 -12.14 7.45
C LEU A 479 1.78 -12.44 8.33
N PHE A 480 1.54 -12.77 9.59
CA PHE A 480 2.57 -13.18 10.54
C PHE A 480 2.31 -14.60 11.03
N VAL A 481 3.36 -15.30 11.42
CA VAL A 481 3.24 -16.61 12.08
C VAL A 481 2.47 -16.42 13.38
N THR A 482 1.38 -17.18 13.58
CA THR A 482 0.63 -17.20 14.85
C THR A 482 1.33 -18.09 15.86
N GLY A 483 1.47 -17.62 17.11
CA GLY A 483 1.92 -18.45 18.24
C GLY A 483 3.41 -18.37 18.58
N MET A 484 4.19 -17.46 18.03
CA MET A 484 5.52 -17.16 18.59
C MET A 484 5.35 -16.14 19.72
N ASN A 485 5.37 -16.65 20.94
CA ASN A 485 5.58 -15.82 22.13
C ASN A 485 6.98 -15.23 22.03
N GLY A 486 7.07 -13.89 21.94
CA GLY A 486 8.30 -13.16 22.17
C GLY A 486 8.60 -13.12 23.67
#